data_92855b44824d8f22219555cd75bae070
#
_entry.id   92855b44824d8f22219555cd75bae070
#
_cell.length_a   1.000
_cell.length_b   1.000
_cell.length_c   1.000
_cell.angle_alpha   90.00
_cell.angle_beta   90.00
_cell.angle_gamma   90.00
#
_symmetry.space_group_name_H-M   'P 1'
#
loop_
_entity.id
_entity.type
_entity.pdbx_description
1 polymer ?
#
loop_
_entity_poly.entity_id
_entity_poly.type
_entity_poly.pdbx_seq_one_letter_code
_entity_poly.pdbx_strand_id
1 'polypeptide(L)'
;VEDKEGNLIAAGISIPSLSEALQKCNGEIFPLGWWHLLKAMFWKKPDTLDLLLIGVRPDYQNRGVNSLLFVDLFQNYRKLGFRYAETNANLETNAKVQAMWVPFEKELHKRRWVFGKEI
;
A
#
# COMPACT_ATOMS: atom_id res chain seq x y z
N VAL A 1 -10.85 -11.25 -1.82
CA VAL A 1 -12.10 -11.72 -1.20
C VAL A 1 -13.09 -12.04 -2.29
N GLU A 2 -13.67 -13.22 -2.21
CA GLU A 2 -14.64 -13.73 -3.18
C GLU A 2 -15.97 -14.00 -2.49
N ASP A 3 -17.07 -13.96 -3.24
CA ASP A 3 -18.38 -14.41 -2.77
C ASP A 3 -18.51 -15.95 -2.84
N LYS A 4 -19.68 -16.47 -2.45
CA LYS A 4 -19.93 -17.93 -2.44
C LYS A 4 -19.96 -18.54 -3.85
N GLU A 5 -20.20 -17.74 -4.85
CA GLU A 5 -20.24 -18.10 -6.26
C GLU A 5 -18.86 -17.97 -6.92
N GLY A 6 -17.82 -17.51 -6.18
CA GLY A 6 -16.46 -17.34 -6.69
C GLY A 6 -16.21 -16.01 -7.42
N ASN A 7 -17.14 -15.04 -7.33
CA ASN A 7 -16.92 -13.74 -7.93
C ASN A 7 -16.02 -12.87 -7.04
N LEU A 8 -15.07 -12.16 -7.64
CA LEU A 8 -14.20 -11.23 -6.93
C LEU A 8 -15.00 -10.01 -6.44
N ILE A 9 -15.03 -9.78 -5.13
CA ILE A 9 -15.73 -8.67 -4.48
C ILE A 9 -14.79 -7.63 -3.88
N ALA A 10 -13.59 -8.03 -3.48
CA ALA A 10 -12.57 -7.10 -3.01
C ALA A 10 -11.17 -7.63 -3.29
N ALA A 11 -10.24 -6.71 -3.57
CA ALA A 11 -8.83 -7.03 -3.74
C ALA A 11 -7.94 -5.96 -3.10
N GLY A 12 -6.76 -6.37 -2.63
CA GLY A 12 -5.71 -5.49 -2.15
C GLY A 12 -4.38 -5.91 -2.76
N ILE A 13 -3.58 -4.92 -3.17
CA ILE A 13 -2.24 -5.13 -3.71
C ILE A 13 -1.26 -4.35 -2.83
N SER A 14 -0.23 -5.04 -2.38
CA SER A 14 0.86 -4.46 -1.60
C SER A 14 2.18 -5.07 -2.01
N ILE A 15 3.25 -4.30 -1.86
CA ILE A 15 4.61 -4.73 -2.14
C ILE A 15 5.54 -4.33 -0.99
N PRO A 16 6.65 -5.02 -0.77
CA PRO A 16 7.71 -4.54 0.11
C PRO A 16 8.19 -3.16 -0.34
N SER A 17 8.35 -2.21 0.59
CA SER A 17 8.79 -0.86 0.23
C SER A 17 10.22 -0.90 -0.32
N LEU A 18 10.41 -0.35 -1.50
CA LEU A 18 11.71 -0.22 -2.15
C LEU A 18 12.32 1.17 -1.97
N SER A 19 11.70 2.03 -1.17
CA SER A 19 12.10 3.43 -0.98
C SER A 19 13.55 3.59 -0.54
N GLU A 20 14.02 2.81 0.45
CA GLU A 20 15.43 2.83 0.87
C GLU A 20 16.40 2.38 -0.22
N ALA A 21 16.03 1.36 -0.98
CA ALA A 21 16.87 0.86 -2.05
C ALA A 21 16.99 1.88 -3.18
N LEU A 22 15.88 2.52 -3.54
CA LEU A 22 15.85 3.58 -4.54
C LEU A 22 16.64 4.81 -4.11
N GLN A 23 16.58 5.19 -2.84
CA GLN A 23 17.40 6.28 -2.29
C GLN A 23 18.90 5.95 -2.40
N LYS A 24 19.31 4.72 -2.06
CA LYS A 24 20.70 4.29 -2.16
C LYS A 24 21.23 4.24 -3.60
N CYS A 25 20.33 4.06 -4.56
CA CYS A 25 20.66 4.13 -5.98
C CYS A 25 20.68 5.56 -6.54
N ASN A 26 20.30 6.61 -5.75
CA ASN A 26 20.06 7.98 -6.24
C ASN A 26 19.12 8.04 -7.47
N GLY A 27 18.23 7.07 -7.61
CA GLY A 27 17.33 6.95 -8.75
C GLY A 27 17.98 6.36 -10.02
N GLU A 28 19.25 6.02 -9.99
CA GLU A 28 19.97 5.41 -11.13
C GLU A 28 20.04 3.89 -10.98
N ILE A 29 19.47 3.17 -11.95
CA ILE A 29 19.47 1.70 -11.95
C ILE A 29 20.79 1.14 -12.47
N PHE A 30 21.43 1.81 -13.42
CA PHE A 30 22.69 1.40 -14.02
C PHE A 30 23.84 2.33 -13.60
N PRO A 31 25.08 1.83 -13.41
CA PRO A 31 25.49 0.42 -13.61
C PRO A 31 25.27 -0.50 -12.40
N LEU A 32 25.12 0.01 -11.17
CA LEU A 32 25.10 -0.80 -9.94
C LEU A 32 23.81 -0.67 -9.10
N GLY A 33 22.90 0.22 -9.48
CA GLY A 33 21.66 0.46 -8.71
C GLY A 33 20.76 -0.77 -8.62
N TRP A 34 20.70 -1.60 -9.66
CA TRP A 34 19.93 -2.85 -9.65
C TRP A 34 20.36 -3.81 -8.53
N TRP A 35 21.64 -3.78 -8.12
CA TRP A 35 22.12 -4.60 -7.01
C TRP A 35 21.50 -4.23 -5.68
N HIS A 36 21.29 -2.94 -5.42
CA HIS A 36 20.60 -2.47 -4.22
C HIS A 36 19.13 -2.92 -4.19
N LEU A 37 18.47 -2.93 -5.34
CA LEU A 37 17.09 -3.41 -5.47
C LEU A 37 17.01 -4.92 -5.23
N LEU A 38 17.87 -5.70 -5.86
CA LEU A 38 17.93 -7.15 -5.63
C LEU A 38 18.22 -7.48 -4.17
N LYS A 39 19.16 -6.77 -3.56
CA LYS A 39 19.49 -6.96 -2.14
C LYS A 39 18.31 -6.65 -1.22
N ALA A 40 17.54 -5.60 -1.51
CA ALA A 40 16.34 -5.26 -0.75
C ALA A 40 15.23 -6.33 -0.91
N MET A 41 15.10 -6.90 -2.10
CA MET A 41 14.07 -7.91 -2.37
C MET A 41 14.40 -9.29 -1.75
N PHE A 42 15.67 -9.71 -1.79
CA PHE A 42 16.05 -11.10 -1.48
C PHE A 42 16.83 -11.25 -0.17
N TRP A 43 17.63 -10.26 0.23
CA TRP A 43 18.50 -10.40 1.42
C TRP A 43 18.09 -9.54 2.61
N LYS A 44 17.75 -8.29 2.36
CA LYS A 44 17.36 -7.37 3.43
C LYS A 44 15.93 -6.92 3.20
N LYS A 45 14.98 -7.76 3.61
CA LYS A 45 13.56 -7.40 3.55
C LYS A 45 13.30 -6.13 4.35
N PRO A 46 12.65 -5.11 3.77
CA PRO A 46 12.21 -3.93 4.51
C PRO A 46 11.16 -4.35 5.56
N ASP A 47 11.08 -3.62 6.65
CA ASP A 47 10.02 -3.78 7.65
C ASP A 47 8.73 -3.03 7.30
N THR A 48 8.77 -2.29 6.21
CA THR A 48 7.69 -1.46 5.68
C THR A 48 7.19 -2.02 4.36
N LEU A 49 5.90 -2.03 4.17
CA LEU A 49 5.26 -2.35 2.89
C LEU A 49 4.49 -1.14 2.35
N ASP A 50 4.38 -1.06 1.04
CA ASP A 50 3.61 -0.06 0.34
C ASP A 50 2.24 -0.65 -0.04
N LEU A 51 1.15 -0.03 0.44
CA LEU A 51 -0.22 -0.36 0.05
C LEU A 51 -0.54 0.35 -1.26
N LEU A 52 -0.51 -0.38 -2.37
CA LEU A 52 -0.66 0.22 -3.71
C LEU A 52 -2.11 0.43 -4.08
N LEU A 53 -2.95 -0.57 -3.88
CA LEU A 53 -4.33 -0.55 -4.29
C LEU A 53 -5.19 -1.33 -3.31
N ILE A 54 -6.35 -0.76 -2.98
CA ILE A 54 -7.42 -1.47 -2.29
C ILE A 54 -8.72 -1.11 -3.01
N GLY A 55 -9.47 -2.12 -3.43
CA GLY A 55 -10.73 -1.94 -4.10
C GLY A 55 -11.79 -2.90 -3.57
N VAL A 56 -13.01 -2.39 -3.43
CA VAL A 56 -14.21 -3.17 -3.11
C VAL A 56 -15.29 -2.84 -4.12
N ARG A 57 -15.90 -3.85 -4.67
CA ARG A 57 -17.00 -3.74 -5.63
C ARG A 57 -18.12 -2.87 -5.05
N PRO A 58 -18.74 -1.95 -5.82
CA PRO A 58 -19.66 -0.94 -5.30
C PRO A 58 -20.84 -1.51 -4.50
N ASP A 59 -21.40 -2.63 -4.96
CA ASP A 59 -22.53 -3.31 -4.34
C ASP A 59 -22.20 -4.02 -3.01
N TYR A 60 -20.91 -4.17 -2.71
CA TYR A 60 -20.38 -4.73 -1.45
C TYR A 60 -19.76 -3.69 -0.52
N GLN A 61 -19.75 -2.42 -0.90
CA GLN A 61 -19.29 -1.33 -0.04
C GLN A 61 -20.22 -1.19 1.18
N ASN A 62 -19.67 -0.71 2.30
CA ASN A 62 -20.37 -0.53 3.58
C ASN A 62 -20.95 -1.83 4.21
N ARG A 63 -20.50 -3.00 3.77
CA ARG A 63 -20.90 -4.31 4.32
C ARG A 63 -19.79 -4.99 5.13
N GLY A 64 -18.78 -4.24 5.57
CA GLY A 64 -17.67 -4.79 6.36
C GLY A 64 -16.62 -5.56 5.54
N VAL A 65 -16.73 -5.63 4.22
CA VAL A 65 -15.77 -6.35 3.35
C VAL A 65 -14.37 -5.79 3.46
N ASN A 66 -14.24 -4.46 3.63
CA ASN A 66 -12.95 -3.82 3.89
C ASN A 66 -12.27 -4.39 5.15
N SER A 67 -13.05 -4.57 6.22
CA SER A 67 -12.52 -5.06 7.49
C SER A 67 -12.03 -6.51 7.35
N LEU A 68 -12.77 -7.36 6.63
CA LEU A 68 -12.35 -8.73 6.34
C LEU A 68 -11.04 -8.74 5.54
N LEU A 69 -10.94 -7.92 4.49
CA LEU A 69 -9.74 -7.78 3.69
C LEU A 69 -8.53 -7.36 4.54
N PHE A 70 -8.70 -6.34 5.39
CA PHE A 70 -7.62 -5.86 6.26
C PHE A 70 -7.19 -6.89 7.30
N VAL A 71 -8.12 -7.61 7.91
CA VAL A 71 -7.80 -8.66 8.89
C VAL A 71 -6.90 -9.71 8.26
N ASP A 72 -7.25 -10.20 7.07
CA ASP A 72 -6.46 -11.20 6.36
C ASP A 72 -5.09 -10.66 5.95
N LEU A 73 -5.05 -9.47 5.33
CA LEU A 73 -3.81 -8.84 4.89
C LEU A 73 -2.85 -8.61 6.07
N PHE A 74 -3.31 -8.02 7.18
CA PHE A 74 -2.45 -7.72 8.31
C PHE A 74 -1.93 -8.95 9.03
N GLN A 75 -2.71 -10.03 9.11
CA GLN A 75 -2.21 -11.29 9.61
C GLN A 75 -1.04 -11.82 8.77
N ASN A 76 -1.18 -11.75 7.44
CA ASN A 76 -0.14 -12.18 6.51
C ASN A 76 1.09 -11.25 6.57
N TYR A 77 0.90 -9.93 6.65
CA TYR A 77 2.01 -8.98 6.79
C TYR A 77 2.83 -9.21 8.06
N ARG A 78 2.16 -9.47 9.20
CA ARG A 78 2.84 -9.82 10.44
C ARG A 78 3.65 -11.12 10.34
N LYS A 79 3.07 -12.16 9.73
CA LYS A 79 3.77 -13.44 9.49
C LYS A 79 5.02 -13.25 8.60
N LEU A 80 4.96 -12.33 7.66
CA LEU A 80 6.07 -11.97 6.78
C LEU A 80 7.11 -11.03 7.42
N GLY A 81 6.84 -10.52 8.65
CA GLY A 81 7.76 -9.68 9.40
C GLY A 81 7.64 -8.19 9.15
N PHE A 82 6.60 -7.72 8.45
CA PHE A 82 6.35 -6.29 8.28
C PHE A 82 5.79 -5.66 9.55
N ARG A 83 6.28 -4.47 9.88
CA ARG A 83 5.89 -3.69 11.06
C ARG A 83 5.08 -2.44 10.70
N TYR A 84 5.34 -1.90 9.52
CA TYR A 84 4.75 -0.66 9.03
C TYR A 84 4.11 -0.87 7.66
N ALA A 85 3.10 -0.07 7.38
CA ALA A 85 2.47 0.01 6.07
C ALA A 85 2.33 1.48 5.66
N GLU A 86 2.87 1.84 4.49
CA GLU A 86 2.71 3.16 3.90
C GLU A 86 1.60 3.11 2.87
N THR A 87 0.63 4.03 2.95
CA THR A 87 -0.41 4.16 1.94
C THR A 87 0.07 5.06 0.81
N ASN A 88 -0.45 4.82 -0.40
CA ASN A 88 -0.32 5.80 -1.48
C ASN A 88 -0.95 7.14 -1.10
N ALA A 89 -0.57 8.20 -1.83
CA ALA A 89 -1.17 9.51 -1.66
C ALA A 89 -2.69 9.45 -1.86
N ASN A 90 -3.43 9.72 -0.80
CA ASN A 90 -4.88 9.79 -0.81
C ASN A 90 -5.31 11.25 -0.93
N LEU A 91 -6.33 11.53 -1.74
CA LEU A 91 -6.91 12.86 -1.81
C LEU A 91 -7.51 13.26 -0.45
N GLU A 92 -7.20 14.44 0.04
CA GLU A 92 -7.77 14.96 1.29
C GLU A 92 -9.29 15.08 1.23
N THR A 93 -9.83 15.29 0.04
CA THR A 93 -11.28 15.39 -0.23
C THR A 93 -11.98 14.02 -0.31
N ASN A 94 -11.24 12.91 -0.37
CA ASN A 94 -11.83 11.57 -0.44
C ASN A 94 -12.19 11.06 0.97
N ALA A 95 -13.31 11.55 1.51
CA ALA A 95 -13.77 11.20 2.86
C ALA A 95 -13.95 9.68 3.06
N LYS A 96 -14.35 8.93 2.02
CA LYS A 96 -14.52 7.47 2.10
C LYS A 96 -13.21 6.75 2.37
N VAL A 97 -12.14 7.14 1.66
CA VAL A 97 -10.81 6.57 1.87
C VAL A 97 -10.23 7.00 3.21
N GLN A 98 -10.42 8.26 3.59
CA GLN A 98 -9.96 8.75 4.89
C GLN A 98 -10.63 8.01 6.06
N ALA A 99 -11.93 7.70 5.95
CA ALA A 99 -12.67 6.94 6.95
C ALA A 99 -12.14 5.51 7.13
N MET A 100 -11.59 4.88 6.10
CA MET A 100 -11.01 3.53 6.19
C MET A 100 -9.83 3.46 7.17
N TRP A 101 -9.10 4.56 7.33
CA TRP A 101 -7.90 4.63 8.16
C TRP A 101 -8.18 5.07 9.61
N VAL A 102 -9.41 5.45 9.95
CA VAL A 102 -9.77 5.90 11.31
C VAL A 102 -9.47 4.86 12.39
N PRO A 103 -9.73 3.54 12.19
CA PRO A 103 -9.47 2.53 13.21
C PRO A 103 -8.00 2.21 13.46
N PHE A 104 -7.08 2.76 12.65
CA PHE A 104 -5.66 2.43 12.72
C PHE A 104 -4.86 3.57 13.33
N GLU A 105 -3.81 3.21 14.08
CA GLU A 105 -2.78 4.15 14.47
C GLU A 105 -2.03 4.60 13.22
N LYS A 106 -2.06 5.91 12.96
CA LYS A 106 -1.57 6.48 11.69
C LYS A 106 -0.84 7.79 11.91
N GLU A 107 0.16 8.02 11.08
CA GLU A 107 0.91 9.26 11.01
C GLU A 107 0.82 9.83 9.59
N LEU A 108 0.49 11.13 9.48
CA LEU A 108 0.55 11.84 8.21
C LEU A 108 1.96 12.41 8.03
N HIS A 109 2.82 11.68 7.34
CA HIS A 109 4.24 12.06 7.18
C HIS A 109 4.58 12.68 5.82
N LYS A 110 3.69 12.61 4.83
CA LYS A 110 3.90 13.21 3.49
C LYS A 110 2.65 13.92 3.00
N ARG A 111 2.83 15.12 2.46
CA ARG A 111 1.80 15.84 1.67
C ARG A 111 2.35 16.12 0.28
N ARG A 112 1.49 15.96 -0.72
CA ARG A 112 1.81 16.26 -2.12
C ARG A 112 0.78 17.25 -2.65
N TRP A 113 1.28 18.26 -3.37
CA TRP A 113 0.44 19.24 -4.03
C TRP A 113 0.49 19.01 -5.54
N VAL A 114 -0.66 19.09 -6.18
CA VAL A 114 -0.77 19.03 -7.64
C VAL A 114 -1.20 20.42 -8.10
N PHE A 115 -0.40 21.01 -8.95
CA PHE A 115 -0.67 22.34 -9.53
C PHE A 115 -1.10 22.17 -10.97
N GLY A 116 -2.19 22.85 -11.37
CA GLY A 116 -2.62 22.99 -12.75
C GLY A 116 -2.32 24.39 -13.28
N LYS A 117 -2.03 24.47 -14.57
CA LYS A 117 -1.95 25.74 -15.32
C LYS A 117 -2.81 25.59 -16.56
N GLU A 118 -3.71 26.55 -16.78
CA GLU A 118 -4.41 26.66 -18.06
C GLU A 118 -3.41 27.11 -19.14
N ILE A 119 -3.44 26.44 -20.29
CA ILE A 119 -2.57 26.69 -21.44
C ILE A 119 -3.33 27.48 -22.48
#